data_48ebf2aaaa1cba798b203df533b61c72
#
_entry.id   48ebf2aaaa1cba798b203df533b61c72
#
_cell.length_a   1.000
_cell.length_b   1.000
_cell.length_c   1.000
_cell.angle_alpha   90.00
_cell.angle_beta   90.00
_cell.angle_gamma   90.00
#
_symmetry.space_group_name_H-M   'P 1'
#
loop_
_entity.id
_entity.type
_entity.pdbx_description
1 polymer ?
#
loop_
_entity_poly.entity_id
_entity_poly.type
_entity_poly.pdbx_seq_one_letter_code
_entity_poly.pdbx_strand_id
1 'polypeptide(L)'
;MEFERVNKRVAWVRLAGVACLGLVTAGAAAQQQPRPAMQRTVDVPALNIVQKGKWAVRDSEGGERTMCLRDPYQILRPERVATPCQHVVMESASSRATVRTTCTGHGTMLTRLTVDTPRQVTVEMQGVIDGQPFSETYDAKRVGECS
;
A
#
# COMPACT_ATOMS: atom_id res chain seq x y z
N MET A 1 -20.21 -25.90 44.73
CA MET A 1 -21.48 -26.15 44.00
C MET A 1 -21.14 -26.98 42.81
N GLU A 2 -21.47 -28.27 42.99
CA GLU A 2 -21.30 -29.34 42.01
C GLU A 2 -22.37 -29.22 40.92
N PHE A 3 -22.04 -29.48 39.65
CA PHE A 3 -22.94 -30.01 38.66
C PHE A 3 -22.08 -30.86 37.74
N GLU A 4 -21.98 -32.06 38.03
CA GLU A 4 -22.74 -33.28 37.65
C GLU A 4 -22.62 -33.71 36.18
N ARG A 5 -21.86 -34.74 36.05
CA ARG A 5 -21.65 -35.55 34.85
C ARG A 5 -22.96 -36.23 34.42
N VAL A 6 -23.32 -36.09 33.15
CA VAL A 6 -24.25 -37.02 32.54
C VAL A 6 -23.57 -37.79 31.43
N ASN A 7 -23.20 -39.03 31.84
CA ASN A 7 -22.77 -40.13 30.97
C ASN A 7 -24.04 -40.79 30.39
N LYS A 8 -24.23 -40.79 29.10
CA LYS A 8 -25.21 -41.71 28.47
C LYS A 8 -24.53 -42.50 27.36
N ARG A 9 -24.25 -43.74 27.71
CA ARG A 9 -23.99 -44.85 26.80
C ARG A 9 -25.24 -45.08 25.91
N VAL A 10 -25.07 -45.06 24.62
CA VAL A 10 -26.10 -45.60 23.71
C VAL A 10 -25.46 -46.69 22.86
N ALA A 11 -26.22 -47.77 22.91
CA ALA A 11 -25.98 -49.11 22.46
C ALA A 11 -25.64 -49.25 20.95
N TRP A 12 -24.86 -50.27 20.72
CA TRP A 12 -24.59 -50.88 19.43
C TRP A 12 -25.86 -51.42 18.76
N VAL A 13 -26.14 -50.98 17.57
CA VAL A 13 -27.05 -51.69 16.65
C VAL A 13 -26.21 -52.04 15.41
N ARG A 14 -25.92 -53.34 15.30
CA ARG A 14 -25.40 -53.97 14.08
C ARG A 14 -26.59 -54.13 13.13
N LEU A 15 -26.56 -53.55 11.95
CA LEU A 15 -27.31 -53.97 10.82
C LEU A 15 -26.41 -54.14 9.61
N ALA A 16 -26.40 -55.36 9.14
CA ALA A 16 -25.69 -55.83 7.97
C ALA A 16 -26.40 -55.36 6.70
N GLY A 17 -25.63 -55.14 5.65
CA GLY A 17 -26.08 -55.38 4.30
C GLY A 17 -26.24 -54.13 3.42
N VAL A 18 -25.51 -54.10 2.45
CA VAL A 18 -25.66 -53.94 1.02
C VAL A 18 -24.49 -53.19 0.41
N ALA A 19 -23.65 -53.91 -0.31
CA ALA A 19 -22.58 -53.38 -1.14
C ALA A 19 -23.21 -52.72 -2.39
N CYS A 20 -23.19 -51.40 -2.41
CA CYS A 20 -23.37 -50.65 -3.68
C CYS A 20 -21.98 -50.14 -4.09
N LEU A 21 -21.41 -50.78 -5.13
CA LEU A 21 -20.27 -50.21 -5.87
C LEU A 21 -20.77 -48.92 -6.57
N GLY A 22 -20.58 -47.79 -5.90
CA GLY A 22 -20.70 -46.48 -6.52
C GLY A 22 -19.33 -46.04 -7.01
N LEU A 23 -19.15 -45.94 -8.31
CA LEU A 23 -18.04 -45.26 -8.95
C LEU A 23 -18.04 -43.80 -8.51
N VAL A 24 -17.20 -43.45 -7.53
CA VAL A 24 -16.94 -42.06 -7.15
C VAL A 24 -15.97 -41.50 -8.19
N THR A 25 -16.55 -40.81 -9.21
CA THR A 25 -15.73 -39.92 -10.05
C THR A 25 -15.28 -38.77 -9.18
N ALA A 26 -14.01 -38.81 -8.76
CA ALA A 26 -13.35 -37.71 -8.11
C ALA A 26 -13.24 -36.55 -9.11
N GLY A 27 -14.22 -35.65 -9.10
CA GLY A 27 -14.12 -34.35 -9.75
C GLY A 27 -13.02 -33.56 -9.04
N ALA A 28 -11.87 -33.43 -9.69
CA ALA A 28 -10.84 -32.50 -9.27
C ALA A 28 -11.41 -31.07 -9.37
N ALA A 29 -11.89 -30.55 -8.25
CA ALA A 29 -12.19 -29.14 -8.12
C ALA A 29 -10.85 -28.40 -8.25
N ALA A 30 -10.60 -27.83 -9.42
CA ALA A 30 -9.48 -26.94 -9.64
C ALA A 30 -9.64 -25.76 -8.66
N GLN A 31 -8.85 -25.75 -7.60
CA GLN A 31 -8.74 -24.61 -6.71
C GLN A 31 -8.18 -23.46 -7.52
N GLN A 32 -9.03 -22.53 -7.90
CA GLN A 32 -8.61 -21.27 -8.47
C GLN A 32 -7.86 -20.51 -7.39
N GLN A 33 -6.52 -20.58 -7.42
CA GLN A 33 -5.69 -19.70 -6.63
C GLN A 33 -6.06 -18.26 -6.97
N PRO A 34 -6.34 -17.41 -5.93
CA PRO A 34 -6.55 -16.00 -6.17
C PRO A 34 -5.33 -15.47 -6.93
N ARG A 35 -5.55 -14.98 -8.15
CA ARG A 35 -4.50 -14.28 -8.89
C ARG A 35 -4.04 -13.13 -8.01
N PRO A 36 -2.71 -12.95 -7.79
CA PRO A 36 -2.22 -11.78 -7.09
C PRO A 36 -2.81 -10.56 -7.79
N ALA A 37 -3.50 -9.72 -7.01
CA ALA A 37 -4.05 -8.48 -7.52
C ALA A 37 -2.90 -7.74 -8.18
N MET A 38 -2.99 -7.57 -9.50
CA MET A 38 -2.03 -6.79 -10.28
C MET A 38 -1.97 -5.42 -9.61
N GLN A 39 -0.86 -5.11 -8.93
CA GLN A 39 -0.65 -3.77 -8.40
C GLN A 39 -0.73 -2.84 -9.59
N ARG A 40 -1.84 -2.11 -9.71
CA ARG A 40 -1.97 -1.09 -10.73
C ARG A 40 -0.85 -0.09 -10.46
N THR A 41 0.11 -0.04 -11.34
CA THR A 41 1.10 1.02 -11.36
C THR A 41 0.30 2.30 -11.59
N VAL A 42 0.18 3.10 -10.55
CA VAL A 42 -0.53 4.39 -10.62
C VAL A 42 0.29 5.27 -11.53
N ASP A 43 -0.27 5.72 -12.64
CA ASP A 43 0.38 6.69 -13.52
C ASP A 43 0.06 8.11 -13.02
N VAL A 44 1.13 8.86 -12.73
CA VAL A 44 1.09 10.26 -12.31
C VAL A 44 1.95 11.07 -13.28
N PRO A 45 1.37 11.63 -14.34
CA PRO A 45 2.12 12.34 -15.39
C PRO A 45 3.07 13.41 -14.87
N ALA A 46 2.69 14.13 -13.82
CA ALA A 46 3.55 15.13 -13.18
C ALA A 46 4.86 14.52 -12.63
N LEU A 47 4.85 13.28 -12.15
CA LEU A 47 6.06 12.61 -11.68
C LEU A 47 6.96 12.12 -12.82
N ASN A 48 6.39 11.87 -13.99
CA ASN A 48 7.15 11.34 -15.13
C ASN A 48 8.14 12.37 -15.69
N ILE A 49 7.93 13.66 -15.43
CA ILE A 49 8.85 14.74 -15.86
C ILE A 49 9.91 15.08 -14.82
N VAL A 50 9.79 14.60 -13.56
CA VAL A 50 10.75 14.87 -12.50
C VAL A 50 12.05 14.10 -12.73
N GLN A 51 13.17 14.81 -12.74
CA GLN A 51 14.49 14.19 -12.94
C GLN A 51 14.98 13.46 -11.70
N LYS A 52 15.56 12.29 -11.91
CA LYS A 52 16.28 11.54 -10.88
C LYS A 52 17.58 12.27 -10.49
N GLY A 53 18.10 12.01 -9.30
CA GLY A 53 19.34 12.59 -8.86
C GLY A 53 19.35 12.99 -7.38
N LYS A 54 20.34 13.75 -6.98
CA LYS A 54 20.47 14.32 -5.64
C LYS A 54 19.63 15.60 -5.56
N TRP A 55 18.79 15.68 -4.55
CA TRP A 55 17.88 16.79 -4.31
C TRP A 55 18.14 17.43 -2.95
N ALA A 56 18.20 18.74 -2.92
CA ALA A 56 18.12 19.54 -1.70
C ALA A 56 16.64 19.80 -1.39
N VAL A 57 16.21 19.48 -0.19
CA VAL A 57 14.85 19.63 0.30
C VAL A 57 14.86 20.65 1.42
N ARG A 58 13.99 21.64 1.34
CA ARG A 58 13.79 22.66 2.37
C ARG A 58 12.34 22.61 2.84
N ASP A 59 12.13 22.41 4.11
CA ASP A 59 10.81 22.47 4.73
C ASP A 59 10.38 23.91 5.06
N SER A 60 9.11 24.09 5.43
CA SER A 60 8.54 25.39 5.77
C SER A 60 9.11 26.00 7.06
N GLU A 61 9.79 25.22 7.89
CA GLU A 61 10.43 25.67 9.14
C GLU A 61 11.89 26.08 8.93
N GLY A 62 12.40 25.95 7.71
CA GLY A 62 13.77 26.29 7.33
C GLY A 62 14.78 25.16 7.51
N GLY A 63 14.31 23.96 7.83
CA GLY A 63 15.16 22.76 7.85
C GLY A 63 15.61 22.39 6.44
N GLU A 64 16.88 22.00 6.30
CA GLU A 64 17.44 21.56 5.03
C GLU A 64 17.97 20.14 5.14
N ARG A 65 17.66 19.33 4.12
CA ARG A 65 18.21 17.97 3.99
C ARG A 65 18.49 17.66 2.54
N THR A 66 19.28 16.64 2.30
CA THR A 66 19.47 16.10 0.94
C THR A 66 18.96 14.68 0.85
N MET A 67 18.38 14.35 -0.30
CA MET A 67 17.93 13.00 -0.61
C MET A 67 18.36 12.58 -2.01
N CYS A 68 18.50 11.28 -2.21
CA CYS A 68 18.73 10.70 -3.53
C CYS A 68 17.39 10.20 -4.07
N LEU A 69 16.84 10.91 -5.04
CA LEU A 69 15.60 10.53 -5.72
C LEU A 69 15.94 9.60 -6.89
N ARG A 70 15.89 8.31 -6.66
CA ARG A 70 16.14 7.27 -7.69
C ARG A 70 14.91 6.96 -8.50
N ASP A 71 13.74 7.17 -7.91
CA ASP A 71 12.44 7.01 -8.53
C ASP A 71 11.54 8.14 -8.03
N PRO A 72 10.98 8.98 -8.94
CA PRO A 72 10.07 10.07 -8.56
C PRO A 72 8.87 9.63 -7.73
N TYR A 73 8.41 8.40 -7.88
CA TYR A 73 7.32 7.84 -7.09
C TYR A 73 7.66 7.66 -5.60
N GLN A 74 8.92 7.78 -5.21
CA GLN A 74 9.34 7.84 -3.80
C GLN A 74 8.71 9.03 -3.06
N ILE A 75 8.38 10.11 -3.76
CA ILE A 75 7.69 11.30 -3.20
C ILE A 75 6.31 10.91 -2.61
N LEU A 76 5.66 9.88 -3.16
CA LEU A 76 4.35 9.41 -2.70
C LEU A 76 4.42 8.46 -1.50
N ARG A 77 5.61 8.16 -0.99
CA ARG A 77 5.79 7.22 0.12
C ARG A 77 6.12 7.94 1.41
N PRO A 78 5.44 7.61 2.53
CA PRO A 78 5.87 8.08 3.84
C PRO A 78 7.25 7.51 4.17
N GLU A 79 8.18 8.33 4.65
CA GLU A 79 9.58 7.93 4.87
C GLU A 79 9.76 6.76 5.86
N ARG A 80 8.80 6.59 6.78
CA ARG A 80 8.88 5.59 7.87
C ARG A 80 8.10 4.31 7.62
N VAL A 81 7.43 4.19 6.48
CA VAL A 81 6.58 3.02 6.19
C VAL A 81 7.27 2.10 5.21
N ALA A 82 7.66 0.92 5.67
CA ALA A 82 8.31 -0.10 4.83
C ALA A 82 7.31 -1.00 4.08
N THR A 83 6.04 -1.03 4.50
CA THR A 83 5.01 -1.87 3.88
C THR A 83 4.52 -1.28 2.55
N PRO A 84 4.01 -2.12 1.63
CA PRO A 84 3.40 -1.64 0.41
C PRO A 84 2.19 -0.76 0.69
N CYS A 85 2.12 0.40 0.03
CA CYS A 85 1.00 1.31 0.10
C CYS A 85 0.22 1.30 -1.20
N GLN A 86 -1.08 1.58 -1.12
CA GLN A 86 -1.95 1.79 -2.28
C GLN A 86 -2.05 3.28 -2.58
N HIS A 87 -2.02 3.62 -3.86
CA HIS A 87 -2.13 5.01 -4.33
C HIS A 87 -3.39 5.19 -5.15
N VAL A 88 -4.12 6.27 -4.90
CA VAL A 88 -5.29 6.67 -5.68
C VAL A 88 -5.07 8.10 -6.15
N VAL A 89 -5.03 8.31 -7.46
CA VAL A 89 -4.92 9.64 -8.06
C VAL A 89 -6.29 10.32 -7.94
N MET A 90 -6.33 11.46 -7.25
CA MET A 90 -7.51 12.29 -7.06
C MET A 90 -7.59 13.37 -8.13
N GLU A 91 -6.44 13.95 -8.49
CA GLU A 91 -6.26 14.92 -9.56
C GLU A 91 -4.97 14.61 -10.30
N SER A 92 -4.96 14.84 -11.61
CA SER A 92 -3.81 14.59 -12.46
C SER A 92 -3.76 15.61 -13.59
N ALA A 93 -2.63 16.28 -13.69
CA ALA A 93 -2.27 17.19 -14.78
C ALA A 93 -0.78 16.98 -15.13
N SER A 94 -0.30 17.63 -16.18
CA SER A 94 1.09 17.49 -16.62
C SER A 94 2.13 17.97 -15.61
N SER A 95 1.77 18.95 -14.76
CA SER A 95 2.67 19.54 -13.75
C SER A 95 2.11 19.53 -12.33
N ARG A 96 0.93 18.96 -12.12
CA ARG A 96 0.31 18.87 -10.79
C ARG A 96 -0.39 17.55 -10.61
N ALA A 97 -0.38 17.06 -9.37
CA ALA A 97 -1.15 15.89 -9.00
C ALA A 97 -1.58 15.95 -7.54
N THR A 98 -2.73 15.37 -7.24
CA THR A 98 -3.17 15.08 -5.89
C THR A 98 -3.35 13.57 -5.76
N VAL A 99 -2.62 12.95 -4.85
CA VAL A 99 -2.60 11.50 -4.66
C VAL A 99 -2.91 11.16 -3.22
N ARG A 100 -3.90 10.28 -3.01
CA ARG A 100 -4.13 9.66 -1.71
C ARG A 100 -3.33 8.37 -1.62
N THR A 101 -2.52 8.25 -0.59
CA THR A 101 -1.75 7.06 -0.27
C THR A 101 -2.32 6.42 0.99
N THR A 102 -2.65 5.13 0.91
CA THR A 102 -3.12 4.34 2.06
C THR A 102 -2.15 3.19 2.29
N CYS A 103 -1.58 3.13 3.48
CA CYS A 103 -0.63 2.10 3.91
C CYS A 103 -1.32 1.21 4.94
N THR A 104 -1.49 -0.08 4.62
CA THR A 104 -2.20 -1.02 5.49
C THR A 104 -1.54 -1.11 6.87
N GLY A 105 -2.32 -0.88 7.92
CA GLY A 105 -1.86 -0.89 9.30
C GLY A 105 -1.16 0.40 9.76
N HIS A 106 -0.86 1.34 8.85
CA HIS A 106 -0.14 2.58 9.20
C HIS A 106 -0.99 3.84 9.04
N GLY A 107 -1.92 3.86 8.08
CA GLY A 107 -2.80 5.01 7.91
C GLY A 107 -2.88 5.55 6.49
N THR A 108 -3.26 6.82 6.37
CA THR A 108 -3.51 7.46 5.07
C THR A 108 -2.93 8.86 5.05
N MET A 109 -2.36 9.23 3.90
CA MET A 109 -1.92 10.60 3.63
C MET A 109 -2.42 11.09 2.28
N LEU A 110 -2.55 12.39 2.15
CA LEU A 110 -2.80 13.11 0.91
C LEU A 110 -1.54 13.87 0.53
N THR A 111 -1.05 13.65 -0.67
CA THR A 111 0.09 14.37 -1.24
C THR A 111 -0.39 15.24 -2.39
N ARG A 112 -0.13 16.54 -2.33
CA ARG A 112 -0.24 17.46 -3.46
C ARG A 112 1.15 17.77 -3.97
N LEU A 113 1.34 17.58 -5.25
CA LEU A 113 2.59 17.82 -5.95
C LEU A 113 2.41 18.90 -6.99
N THR A 114 3.29 19.89 -7.00
CA THR A 114 3.47 20.85 -8.09
C THR A 114 4.89 20.72 -8.63
N VAL A 115 5.01 20.49 -9.93
CA VAL A 115 6.30 20.42 -10.64
C VAL A 115 6.48 21.74 -11.37
N ASP A 116 7.29 22.63 -10.81
CA ASP A 116 7.61 23.94 -11.40
C ASP A 116 8.52 23.77 -12.62
N THR A 117 9.49 22.87 -12.48
CA THR A 117 10.38 22.42 -13.55
C THR A 117 10.75 20.95 -13.31
N PRO A 118 11.30 20.23 -14.31
CA PRO A 118 11.81 18.88 -14.08
C PRO A 118 12.85 18.75 -12.96
N ARG A 119 13.37 19.88 -12.46
CA ARG A 119 14.39 19.97 -11.41
C ARG A 119 13.94 20.73 -10.16
N GLN A 120 12.69 21.10 -10.08
CA GLN A 120 12.11 21.80 -8.93
C GLN A 120 10.67 21.39 -8.72
N VAL A 121 10.34 21.00 -7.48
CA VAL A 121 9.02 20.55 -7.08
C VAL A 121 8.66 21.15 -5.72
N THR A 122 7.38 21.46 -5.55
CA THR A 122 6.77 21.76 -4.26
C THR A 122 5.85 20.62 -3.87
N VAL A 123 5.93 20.15 -2.64
CA VAL A 123 5.16 19.03 -2.13
C VAL A 123 4.49 19.41 -0.82
N GLU A 124 3.18 19.24 -0.77
CA GLU A 124 2.37 19.36 0.44
C GLU A 124 1.86 17.97 0.82
N MET A 125 2.11 17.56 2.04
CA MET A 125 1.63 16.29 2.58
C MET A 125 0.87 16.51 3.88
N GLN A 126 -0.25 15.81 4.01
CA GLN A 126 -1.02 15.81 5.25
C GLN A 126 -1.71 14.46 5.46
N GLY A 127 -1.87 14.05 6.70
CA GLY A 127 -2.52 12.79 6.99
C GLY A 127 -2.36 12.32 8.42
N VAL A 128 -2.62 11.03 8.60
CA VAL A 128 -2.38 10.31 9.86
C VAL A 128 -1.58 9.06 9.54
N ILE A 129 -0.38 8.96 10.09
CA ILE A 129 0.50 7.79 9.96
C ILE A 129 0.86 7.32 11.37
N ASP A 130 0.70 6.02 11.63
CA ASP A 130 0.93 5.39 12.95
C ASP A 130 0.16 6.10 14.09
N GLY A 131 -1.07 6.56 13.78
CA GLY A 131 -1.92 7.29 14.72
C GLY A 131 -1.50 8.74 14.97
N GLN A 132 -0.43 9.23 14.33
CA GLN A 132 0.06 10.60 14.47
C GLN A 132 -0.39 11.46 13.29
N PRO A 133 -1.14 12.54 13.53
CA PRO A 133 -1.44 13.52 12.50
C PRO A 133 -0.19 14.31 12.13
N PHE A 134 -0.04 14.62 10.86
CA PHE A 134 1.04 15.47 10.37
C PHE A 134 0.57 16.34 9.21
N SER A 135 1.26 17.45 9.01
CA SER A 135 1.12 18.32 7.85
C SER A 135 2.51 18.92 7.55
N GLU A 136 3.01 18.67 6.37
CA GLU A 136 4.34 19.10 5.94
C GLU A 136 4.24 19.75 4.56
N THR A 137 5.00 20.83 4.38
CA THR A 137 5.21 21.44 3.07
C THR A 137 6.69 21.60 2.85
N TYR A 138 7.19 21.20 1.70
CA TYR A 138 8.59 21.39 1.36
C TYR A 138 8.79 21.71 -0.12
N ASP A 139 9.84 22.47 -0.39
CA ASP A 139 10.40 22.71 -1.70
C ASP A 139 11.62 21.84 -1.92
N ALA A 140 11.73 21.22 -3.08
CA ALA A 140 12.88 20.41 -3.41
C ALA A 140 13.46 20.82 -4.76
N LYS A 141 14.81 20.91 -4.79
CA LYS A 141 15.57 21.29 -5.98
C LYS A 141 16.66 20.27 -6.27
N ARG A 142 16.74 19.82 -7.51
CA ARG A 142 17.81 18.93 -7.95
C ARG A 142 19.16 19.67 -7.96
N VAL A 143 20.13 19.12 -7.26
CA VAL A 143 21.46 19.72 -7.08
C VAL A 143 22.59 18.90 -7.70
N GLY A 144 22.32 17.69 -8.19
CA GLY A 144 23.35 16.86 -8.82
C GLY A 144 22.91 15.43 -9.06
N GLU A 145 23.88 14.56 -9.28
CA GLU A 145 23.67 13.11 -9.36
C GLU A 145 23.75 12.48 -7.96
N CYS A 146 23.10 11.30 -7.81
CA CYS A 146 23.29 10.48 -6.63
C CYS A 146 24.72 9.89 -6.63
N SER A 147 25.38 9.94 -5.51
CA SER A 147 26.66 9.25 -5.25
C SER A 147 26.42 7.82 -4.78
#